data_7c57f5f8143220470c597f05b76395ef
#
_entry.id   7c57f5f8143220470c597f05b76395ef
#
_cell.length_a   1.000
_cell.length_b   1.000
_cell.length_c   1.000
_cell.angle_alpha   90.00
_cell.angle_beta   90.00
_cell.angle_gamma   90.00
#
_symmetry.space_group_name_H-M   'P 1'
#
loop_
_entity.id
_entity.type
_entity.pdbx_description
1 polymer ?
#
loop_
_entity_poly.entity_id
_entity_poly.type
_entity_poly.pdbx_seq_one_letter_code
_entity_poly.pdbx_strand_id
1 'polypeptide(L)'
;MYGTYEEQKTEDTLPMPDIPYGISKLSAEYIHKLWQQEDPEKRRLIIIRPGIVFGKHEKGNFTRLINSLSKGYFFYPGRKDTKKGCIYVKDLVDLMLNRVEKAPIEVEIINASYESSPSISKIVKTIKRLSNNTRPTLLIPSWVIMLLAKMMFYGLGKKAFHPERIRKLTISNDICGKKMASIMKPKYGLELGIKDWLEETDYKTKSKVY
;
A
#
# COMPACT_ATOMS: atom_id res chain seq x y z
N MET A 1 -6.66 -1.01 8.86
CA MET A 1 -7.64 -1.91 9.44
C MET A 1 -7.00 -3.02 10.29
N TYR A 2 -6.01 -3.76 9.80
CA TYR A 2 -5.38 -4.88 10.53
C TYR A 2 -4.41 -4.50 11.65
N GLY A 3 -4.12 -3.22 11.89
CA GLY A 3 -3.14 -2.77 12.89
C GLY A 3 -1.69 -2.82 12.38
N THR A 4 -0.76 -2.50 13.29
CA THR A 4 0.66 -2.31 13.00
C THR A 4 1.49 -3.48 13.58
N TYR A 5 1.47 -4.64 12.94
CA TYR A 5 2.30 -5.80 13.25
C TYR A 5 2.81 -6.46 11.96
N GLU A 6 3.87 -7.28 12.05
CA GLU A 6 4.62 -7.74 10.87
C GLU A 6 4.11 -9.06 10.26
N GLU A 7 3.30 -9.83 10.99
CA GLU A 7 2.74 -11.08 10.46
C GLU A 7 1.90 -10.83 9.23
N GLN A 8 1.83 -11.83 8.36
CA GLN A 8 1.00 -11.75 7.16
C GLN A 8 -0.49 -11.71 7.54
N LYS A 9 -1.23 -10.76 6.97
CA LYS A 9 -2.66 -10.58 7.18
C LYS A 9 -3.44 -11.28 6.09
N THR A 10 -4.33 -12.17 6.49
CA THR A 10 -5.34 -12.81 5.63
C THR A 10 -6.71 -12.21 5.91
N GLU A 11 -7.73 -12.63 5.18
CA GLU A 11 -9.12 -12.23 5.43
C GLU A 11 -9.64 -12.69 6.79
N ASP A 12 -9.09 -13.80 7.32
CA ASP A 12 -9.42 -14.36 8.64
C ASP A 12 -8.69 -13.66 9.80
N THR A 13 -7.69 -12.83 9.47
CA THR A 13 -6.96 -12.07 10.49
C THR A 13 -7.89 -11.08 11.18
N LEU A 14 -7.97 -11.14 12.50
CA LEU A 14 -8.79 -10.23 13.30
C LEU A 14 -8.35 -8.77 13.08
N PRO A 15 -9.25 -7.88 12.62
CA PRO A 15 -8.93 -6.48 12.49
C PRO A 15 -8.64 -5.82 13.85
N MET A 16 -7.48 -5.19 13.98
CA MET A 16 -7.05 -4.48 15.20
C MET A 16 -6.51 -3.08 14.84
N PRO A 17 -7.37 -2.17 14.35
CA PRO A 17 -6.93 -0.84 13.95
C PRO A 17 -6.44 -0.02 15.14
N ASP A 18 -5.29 0.63 14.97
CA ASP A 18 -4.60 1.46 15.95
C ASP A 18 -4.74 2.96 15.71
N ILE A 19 -5.51 3.37 14.69
CA ILE A 19 -5.76 4.77 14.33
C ILE A 19 -7.25 5.03 14.08
N PRO A 20 -7.75 6.27 14.31
CA PRO A 20 -9.18 6.61 14.14
C PRO A 20 -9.74 6.26 12.77
N TYR A 21 -8.98 6.49 11.70
CA TYR A 21 -9.38 6.10 10.34
C TYR A 21 -9.63 4.59 10.21
N GLY A 22 -8.74 3.76 10.74
CA GLY A 22 -8.91 2.31 10.71
C GLY A 22 -10.13 1.85 11.51
N ILE A 23 -10.35 2.47 12.69
CA ILE A 23 -11.52 2.21 13.55
C ILE A 23 -12.81 2.54 12.81
N SER A 24 -12.90 3.71 12.17
CA SER A 24 -14.10 4.10 11.41
C SER A 24 -14.42 3.14 10.26
N LYS A 25 -13.38 2.61 9.58
CA LYS A 25 -13.57 1.61 8.52
C LYS A 25 -14.04 0.27 9.06
N LEU A 26 -13.53 -0.15 10.22
CA LEU A 26 -14.01 -1.37 10.88
C LEU A 26 -15.46 -1.22 11.33
N SER A 27 -15.84 -0.08 11.92
CA SER A 27 -17.22 0.20 12.30
C SER A 27 -18.16 0.16 11.09
N ALA A 28 -17.74 0.72 9.95
CA ALA A 28 -18.52 0.64 8.71
C ALA A 28 -18.71 -0.81 8.24
N GLU A 29 -17.68 -1.68 8.35
CA GLU A 29 -17.85 -3.11 8.03
C GLU A 29 -18.92 -3.78 8.92
N TYR A 30 -18.91 -3.48 10.23
CA TYR A 30 -19.93 -4.03 11.15
C TYR A 30 -21.34 -3.55 10.80
N ILE A 31 -21.52 -2.27 10.52
CA ILE A 31 -22.82 -1.70 10.13
C ILE A 31 -23.35 -2.38 8.86
N HIS A 32 -22.49 -2.57 7.85
CA HIS A 32 -22.90 -3.22 6.61
C HIS A 32 -23.20 -4.71 6.80
N LYS A 33 -22.48 -5.40 7.69
CA LYS A 33 -22.77 -6.81 8.03
C LYS A 33 -24.13 -6.93 8.71
N LEU A 34 -24.46 -6.06 9.66
CA LEU A 34 -25.78 -6.03 10.30
C LEU A 34 -26.88 -5.77 9.26
N TRP A 35 -26.68 -4.79 8.37
CA TRP A 35 -27.63 -4.54 7.27
C TRP A 35 -27.83 -5.77 6.39
N GLN A 36 -26.78 -6.50 6.06
CA GLN A 36 -26.89 -7.70 5.24
C GLN A 36 -27.64 -8.82 5.99
N GLN A 37 -27.41 -8.98 7.31
CA GLN A 37 -28.06 -9.97 8.16
C GLN A 37 -29.57 -9.77 8.32
N GLU A 38 -30.11 -8.57 8.12
CA GLU A 38 -31.57 -8.32 8.16
C GLU A 38 -32.33 -8.98 7.03
N ASP A 39 -31.69 -9.22 5.85
CA ASP A 39 -32.31 -9.91 4.71
C ASP A 39 -31.21 -10.61 3.88
N PRO A 40 -30.64 -11.72 4.38
CA PRO A 40 -29.45 -12.36 3.79
C PRO A 40 -29.73 -12.99 2.42
N GLU A 41 -30.98 -13.29 2.10
CA GLU A 41 -31.35 -13.88 0.80
C GLU A 41 -31.39 -12.83 -0.32
N LYS A 42 -31.66 -11.56 0.01
CA LYS A 42 -31.77 -10.47 -0.98
C LYS A 42 -30.59 -9.52 -0.97
N ARG A 43 -29.83 -9.46 0.11
CA ARG A 43 -28.72 -8.50 0.28
C ARG A 43 -27.37 -9.17 0.11
N ARG A 44 -26.58 -8.71 -0.85
CA ARG A 44 -25.19 -9.12 -1.04
C ARG A 44 -24.26 -8.10 -0.41
N LEU A 45 -23.22 -8.57 0.24
CA LEU A 45 -22.19 -7.69 0.83
C LEU A 45 -20.81 -8.13 0.43
N ILE A 46 -20.10 -7.26 -0.28
CA ILE A 46 -18.71 -7.46 -0.65
C ILE A 46 -17.87 -6.43 0.10
N ILE A 47 -16.97 -6.89 0.94
CA ILE A 47 -16.03 -6.05 1.69
C ILE A 47 -14.66 -6.20 1.06
N ILE A 48 -14.20 -5.15 0.39
CA ILE A 48 -12.86 -5.13 -0.19
C ILE A 48 -11.94 -4.35 0.74
N ARG A 49 -10.85 -5.00 1.18
CA ARG A 49 -9.81 -4.42 2.05
C ARG A 49 -8.55 -4.18 1.22
N PRO A 50 -8.40 -3.01 0.57
CA PRO A 50 -7.25 -2.77 -0.26
C PRO A 50 -5.98 -2.57 0.57
N GLY A 51 -4.86 -3.07 0.03
CA GLY A 51 -3.53 -2.63 0.41
C GLY A 51 -3.30 -1.17 0.00
N ILE A 52 -2.05 -0.78 -0.22
CA ILE A 52 -1.74 0.55 -0.72
C ILE A 52 -2.18 0.62 -2.19
N VAL A 53 -3.22 1.40 -2.48
CA VAL A 53 -3.65 1.64 -3.86
C VAL A 53 -2.70 2.63 -4.52
N PHE A 54 -2.15 2.29 -5.68
CA PHE A 54 -1.28 3.17 -6.45
C PHE A 54 -1.80 3.37 -7.88
N GLY A 55 -1.41 4.47 -8.51
CA GLY A 55 -1.82 4.85 -9.86
C GLY A 55 -1.94 6.36 -10.04
N LYS A 56 -2.45 6.78 -11.19
CA LYS A 56 -2.65 8.19 -11.53
C LYS A 56 -3.53 8.89 -10.48
N HIS A 57 -3.19 10.13 -10.13
CA HIS A 57 -3.84 10.94 -9.09
C HIS A 57 -3.62 10.48 -7.64
N GLU A 58 -2.88 9.39 -7.39
CA GLU A 58 -2.45 9.05 -6.03
C GLU A 58 -1.53 10.16 -5.49
N LYS A 59 -1.82 10.68 -4.30
CA LYS A 59 -1.05 11.76 -3.65
C LYS A 59 -0.33 11.27 -2.37
N GLY A 60 -0.21 9.95 -2.21
CA GLY A 60 0.28 9.31 -0.99
C GLY A 60 1.70 8.78 -1.09
N ASN A 61 1.86 7.52 -0.68
CA ASN A 61 3.17 6.92 -0.45
C ASN A 61 3.95 6.61 -1.72
N PHE A 62 3.30 6.12 -2.77
CA PHE A 62 3.98 5.78 -4.03
C PHE A 62 4.40 7.04 -4.78
N THR A 63 3.55 8.08 -4.84
CA THR A 63 3.91 9.37 -5.44
C THR A 63 5.10 10.00 -4.72
N ARG A 64 5.12 9.96 -3.38
CA ARG A 64 6.27 10.46 -2.59
C ARG A 64 7.54 9.64 -2.86
N LEU A 65 7.41 8.32 -2.97
CA LEU A 65 8.52 7.43 -3.31
C LEU A 65 9.11 7.77 -4.69
N ILE A 66 8.27 7.87 -5.72
CA ILE A 66 8.70 8.22 -7.07
C ILE A 66 9.40 9.59 -7.08
N ASN A 67 8.80 10.59 -6.43
CA ASN A 67 9.38 11.93 -6.33
C ASN A 67 10.75 11.94 -5.61
N SER A 68 10.88 11.16 -4.53
CA SER A 68 12.17 11.08 -3.81
C SER A 68 13.24 10.35 -4.62
N LEU A 69 12.86 9.33 -5.38
CA LEU A 69 13.75 8.63 -6.30
C LEU A 69 14.20 9.54 -7.45
N SER A 70 13.27 10.27 -8.09
CA SER A 70 13.58 11.18 -9.20
C SER A 70 14.50 12.32 -8.77
N LYS A 71 14.33 12.83 -7.54
CA LYS A 71 15.21 13.88 -6.97
C LYS A 71 16.52 13.34 -6.39
N GLY A 72 16.68 12.01 -6.23
CA GLY A 72 17.90 11.35 -5.79
C GLY A 72 18.16 11.36 -4.29
N TYR A 73 17.19 11.72 -3.45
CA TYR A 73 17.34 11.71 -1.99
C TYR A 73 16.66 10.53 -1.28
N PHE A 74 16.23 9.49 -2.04
CA PHE A 74 15.65 8.30 -1.44
C PHE A 74 16.74 7.45 -0.75
N PHE A 75 16.41 6.96 0.43
CA PHE A 75 17.19 5.95 1.15
C PHE A 75 16.26 4.93 1.79
N TYR A 76 16.79 3.73 2.05
CA TYR A 76 16.06 2.69 2.80
C TYR A 76 16.26 2.92 4.30
N PRO A 77 15.17 3.14 5.07
CA PRO A 77 15.28 3.28 6.51
C PRO A 77 15.38 1.89 7.17
N GLY A 78 16.57 1.55 7.65
CA GLY A 78 16.85 0.36 8.45
C GLY A 78 16.91 -0.96 7.68
N ARG A 79 15.97 -1.23 6.75
CA ARG A 79 15.92 -2.51 6.02
C ARG A 79 15.33 -2.35 4.62
N LYS A 80 15.65 -3.30 3.72
CA LYS A 80 15.21 -3.28 2.32
C LYS A 80 14.09 -4.29 2.02
N ASP A 81 13.86 -5.22 2.93
CA ASP A 81 12.93 -6.35 2.78
C ASP A 81 11.53 -6.05 3.32
N THR A 82 11.30 -4.86 3.87
CA THR A 82 9.98 -4.42 4.36
C THR A 82 8.91 -4.66 3.30
N LYS A 83 7.94 -5.51 3.59
CA LYS A 83 6.85 -5.84 2.68
C LYS A 83 5.78 -4.75 2.69
N LYS A 84 5.20 -4.48 1.52
CA LYS A 84 4.15 -3.48 1.34
C LYS A 84 3.04 -4.06 0.47
N GLY A 85 1.96 -4.52 1.10
CA GLY A 85 0.74 -4.93 0.39
C GLY A 85 0.22 -3.77 -0.45
N CYS A 86 0.08 -3.97 -1.74
CA CYS A 86 -0.34 -2.93 -2.67
C CYS A 86 -1.12 -3.51 -3.86
N ILE A 87 -1.87 -2.65 -4.52
CA ILE A 87 -2.64 -2.97 -5.72
C ILE A 87 -2.67 -1.76 -6.67
N TYR A 88 -2.60 -2.00 -7.96
CA TYR A 88 -2.79 -0.97 -8.97
C TYR A 88 -4.29 -0.61 -9.06
N VAL A 89 -4.58 0.67 -9.24
CA VAL A 89 -5.97 1.16 -9.22
C VAL A 89 -6.86 0.50 -10.27
N LYS A 90 -6.35 0.23 -11.49
CA LYS A 90 -7.12 -0.44 -12.54
C LYS A 90 -7.39 -1.92 -12.19
N ASP A 91 -6.42 -2.63 -11.59
CA ASP A 91 -6.63 -4.00 -11.10
C ASP A 91 -7.68 -4.04 -9.97
N LEU A 92 -7.69 -3.01 -9.09
CA LEU A 92 -8.71 -2.88 -8.05
C LEU A 92 -10.11 -2.67 -8.64
N VAL A 93 -10.23 -1.80 -9.65
CA VAL A 93 -11.51 -1.57 -10.34
C VAL A 93 -11.98 -2.84 -11.04
N ASP A 94 -11.09 -3.56 -11.73
CA ASP A 94 -11.42 -4.84 -12.37
C ASP A 94 -11.92 -5.88 -11.34
N LEU A 95 -11.30 -5.94 -10.14
CA LEU A 95 -11.79 -6.78 -9.04
C LEU A 95 -13.20 -6.37 -8.60
N MET A 96 -13.44 -5.07 -8.41
CA MET A 96 -14.76 -4.57 -7.99
C MET A 96 -15.84 -4.93 -9.02
N LEU A 97 -15.61 -4.69 -10.30
CA LEU A 97 -16.53 -5.03 -11.38
C LEU A 97 -16.78 -6.54 -11.45
N ASN A 98 -15.73 -7.36 -11.36
CA ASN A 98 -15.87 -8.81 -11.33
C ASN A 98 -16.75 -9.28 -10.18
N ARG A 99 -16.63 -8.67 -8.99
CA ARG A 99 -17.47 -9.06 -7.84
C ARG A 99 -18.90 -8.58 -7.95
N VAL A 100 -19.13 -7.39 -8.52
CA VAL A 100 -20.52 -6.93 -8.79
C VAL A 100 -21.27 -7.94 -9.65
N GLU A 101 -20.61 -8.49 -10.66
CA GLU A 101 -21.22 -9.45 -11.59
C GLU A 101 -21.33 -10.88 -11.03
N LYS A 102 -20.32 -11.35 -10.28
CA LYS A 102 -20.11 -12.78 -9.98
C LYS A 102 -20.03 -13.11 -8.48
N ALA A 103 -20.31 -12.16 -7.58
CA ALA A 103 -20.24 -12.46 -6.15
C ALA A 103 -21.28 -13.46 -5.69
N PRO A 104 -20.97 -14.32 -4.70
CA PRO A 104 -21.96 -15.15 -4.03
C PRO A 104 -22.97 -14.27 -3.29
N ILE A 105 -24.10 -14.86 -2.89
CA ILE A 105 -25.14 -14.15 -2.12
C ILE A 105 -24.65 -13.84 -0.70
N GLU A 106 -23.67 -14.59 -0.21
CA GLU A 106 -23.11 -14.46 1.14
C GLU A 106 -22.22 -13.21 1.30
N VAL A 107 -21.88 -12.92 2.55
CA VAL A 107 -20.87 -11.87 2.87
C VAL A 107 -19.51 -12.34 2.40
N GLU A 108 -18.91 -11.60 1.47
CA GLU A 108 -17.57 -11.89 0.98
C GLU A 108 -16.59 -10.81 1.42
N ILE A 109 -15.48 -11.23 2.05
CA ILE A 109 -14.37 -10.35 2.42
C ILE A 109 -13.17 -10.71 1.53
N ILE A 110 -12.52 -9.70 0.94
CA ILE A 110 -11.39 -9.88 0.02
C ILE A 110 -10.29 -8.87 0.34
N ASN A 111 -9.08 -9.34 0.58
CA ASN A 111 -7.90 -8.50 0.60
C ASN A 111 -7.48 -8.16 -0.84
N ALA A 112 -7.66 -6.91 -1.24
CA ALA A 112 -7.22 -6.44 -2.54
C ALA A 112 -5.73 -6.07 -2.49
N SER A 113 -4.88 -7.06 -2.69
CA SER A 113 -3.43 -6.99 -2.75
C SER A 113 -2.92 -8.05 -3.71
N TYR A 114 -1.71 -7.91 -4.24
CA TYR A 114 -1.09 -8.98 -5.01
C TYR A 114 -0.85 -10.20 -4.12
N GLU A 115 -0.82 -11.39 -4.72
CA GLU A 115 -0.73 -12.68 -4.04
C GLU A 115 0.33 -12.71 -2.94
N SER A 116 1.50 -12.14 -3.20
CA SER A 116 2.52 -11.86 -2.20
C SER A 116 2.90 -10.38 -2.22
N SER A 117 2.91 -9.76 -1.04
CA SER A 117 3.31 -8.37 -0.89
C SER A 117 4.75 -8.14 -1.35
N PRO A 118 5.01 -7.23 -2.30
CA PRO A 118 6.38 -6.93 -2.72
C PRO A 118 7.17 -6.25 -1.60
N SER A 119 8.48 -6.53 -1.54
CA SER A 119 9.38 -5.75 -0.69
C SER A 119 9.56 -4.33 -1.22
N ILE A 120 9.88 -3.38 -0.33
CA ILE A 120 10.20 -2.00 -0.74
C ILE A 120 11.38 -1.99 -1.73
N SER A 121 12.34 -2.90 -1.59
CA SER A 121 13.44 -3.06 -2.54
C SER A 121 12.94 -3.44 -3.93
N LYS A 122 11.98 -4.38 -4.03
CA LYS A 122 11.38 -4.78 -5.32
C LYS A 122 10.65 -3.61 -5.96
N ILE A 123 9.85 -2.88 -5.19
CA ILE A 123 9.12 -1.68 -5.68
C ILE A 123 10.10 -0.63 -6.21
N VAL A 124 11.12 -0.28 -5.43
CA VAL A 124 12.14 0.71 -5.81
C VAL A 124 12.92 0.29 -7.05
N LYS A 125 13.35 -0.97 -7.13
CA LYS A 125 14.06 -1.51 -8.31
C LYS A 125 13.17 -1.44 -9.56
N THR A 126 11.88 -1.78 -9.44
CA THR A 126 10.94 -1.70 -10.55
C THR A 126 10.75 -0.27 -11.03
N ILE A 127 10.52 0.69 -10.12
CA ILE A 127 10.39 2.11 -10.48
C ILE A 127 11.66 2.61 -11.16
N LYS A 128 12.84 2.35 -10.58
CA LYS A 128 14.13 2.80 -11.14
C LYS A 128 14.37 2.25 -12.54
N ARG A 129 14.10 0.96 -12.76
CA ARG A 129 14.24 0.32 -14.08
C ARG A 129 13.31 0.96 -15.11
N LEU A 130 12.04 1.15 -14.78
CA LEU A 130 11.04 1.70 -15.70
C LEU A 130 11.22 3.20 -15.97
N SER A 131 11.81 3.95 -15.03
CA SER A 131 12.12 5.38 -15.19
C SER A 131 13.54 5.66 -15.65
N ASN A 132 14.34 4.64 -15.98
CA ASN A 132 15.78 4.75 -16.31
C ASN A 132 16.59 5.52 -15.25
N ASN A 133 16.22 5.40 -13.98
CA ASN A 133 16.87 6.09 -12.88
C ASN A 133 18.06 5.28 -12.35
N THR A 134 19.28 5.73 -12.59
CA THR A 134 20.53 5.08 -12.18
C THR A 134 21.06 5.58 -10.83
N ARG A 135 20.45 6.60 -10.22
CA ARG A 135 20.92 7.21 -8.96
C ARG A 135 21.02 6.16 -7.85
N PRO A 136 22.07 6.18 -7.02
CA PRO A 136 22.23 5.20 -5.94
C PRO A 136 21.13 5.35 -4.89
N THR A 137 20.78 4.24 -4.25
CA THR A 137 19.85 4.22 -3.12
C THR A 137 20.55 3.57 -1.93
N LEU A 138 20.80 4.36 -0.90
CA LEU A 138 21.57 3.94 0.27
C LEU A 138 20.66 3.26 1.30
N LEU A 139 21.24 2.37 2.09
CA LEU A 139 20.62 1.85 3.31
C LEU A 139 21.18 2.64 4.49
N ILE A 140 20.31 3.32 5.24
CA ILE A 140 20.67 4.01 6.46
C ILE A 140 20.20 3.19 7.65
N PRO A 141 21.09 2.75 8.54
CA PRO A 141 20.70 1.97 9.72
C PRO A 141 19.66 2.71 10.57
N SER A 142 18.72 1.96 11.15
CA SER A 142 17.60 2.55 11.92
C SER A 142 18.07 3.42 13.09
N TRP A 143 19.16 3.04 13.76
CA TRP A 143 19.71 3.81 14.89
C TRP A 143 20.21 5.19 14.47
N VAL A 144 20.82 5.32 13.28
CA VAL A 144 21.28 6.62 12.72
C VAL A 144 20.07 7.52 12.48
N ILE A 145 19.03 6.98 11.84
CA ILE A 145 17.81 7.73 11.53
C ILE A 145 17.11 8.17 12.82
N MET A 146 17.07 7.29 13.82
CA MET A 146 16.44 7.58 15.11
C MET A 146 17.22 8.67 15.88
N LEU A 147 18.56 8.62 15.82
CA LEU A 147 19.42 9.65 16.41
C LEU A 147 19.17 11.01 15.76
N LEU A 148 19.20 11.06 14.42
CA LEU A 148 18.94 12.29 13.66
C LEU A 148 17.52 12.84 13.94
N ALA A 149 16.51 11.96 13.98
CA ALA A 149 15.15 12.37 14.29
C ALA A 149 15.02 12.96 15.69
N LYS A 150 15.68 12.37 16.70
CA LYS A 150 15.72 12.93 18.06
C LYS A 150 16.42 14.28 18.10
N MET A 151 17.56 14.41 17.44
CA MET A 151 18.29 15.70 17.39
C MET A 151 17.43 16.79 16.73
N MET A 152 16.76 16.49 15.61
CA MET A 152 15.87 17.42 14.94
C MET A 152 14.64 17.77 15.79
N PHE A 153 14.08 16.79 16.50
CA PHE A 153 12.93 17.00 17.37
C PHE A 153 13.22 17.94 18.54
N TYR A 154 14.40 17.78 19.17
CA TYR A 154 14.84 18.65 20.28
C TYR A 154 15.36 20.01 19.80
N GLY A 155 15.99 20.09 18.61
CA GLY A 155 16.58 21.32 18.09
C GLY A 155 15.63 22.22 17.32
N LEU A 156 14.72 21.67 16.52
CA LEU A 156 13.81 22.39 15.61
C LEU A 156 12.33 22.37 16.06
N GLY A 157 12.03 21.75 17.21
CA GLY A 157 10.70 21.69 17.78
C GLY A 157 9.77 20.61 17.17
N LYS A 158 8.58 20.47 17.79
CA LYS A 158 7.62 19.37 17.52
C LYS A 158 7.09 19.22 16.08
N LYS A 159 7.37 20.15 15.18
CA LYS A 159 6.96 20.07 13.77
C LYS A 159 7.93 19.26 12.90
N ALA A 160 9.12 18.91 13.40
CA ALA A 160 10.09 18.06 12.72
C ALA A 160 9.70 16.58 12.80
N PHE A 161 10.41 15.73 12.09
CA PHE A 161 10.19 14.30 11.95
C PHE A 161 9.85 13.58 13.27
N HIS A 162 8.61 13.16 13.46
CA HIS A 162 8.21 12.39 14.64
C HIS A 162 8.77 10.96 14.54
N PRO A 163 9.49 10.43 15.56
CA PRO A 163 10.13 9.11 15.55
C PRO A 163 9.16 7.96 15.15
N GLU A 164 7.89 8.04 15.57
CA GLU A 164 6.85 7.08 15.22
C GLU A 164 6.61 6.95 13.70
N ARG A 165 6.76 8.03 12.94
CA ARG A 165 6.62 7.99 11.46
C ARG A 165 7.74 7.17 10.84
N ILE A 166 8.95 7.27 11.36
CA ILE A 166 10.11 6.51 10.91
C ILE A 166 9.91 5.03 11.23
N ARG A 167 9.47 4.71 12.44
CA ARG A 167 9.16 3.34 12.84
C ARG A 167 8.13 2.69 11.92
N LYS A 168 7.07 3.41 11.54
CA LYS A 168 6.05 2.91 10.59
C LYS A 168 6.59 2.63 9.19
N LEU A 169 7.66 3.29 8.76
CA LEU A 169 8.31 2.99 7.47
C LEU A 169 9.07 1.66 7.49
N THR A 170 9.59 1.25 8.64
CA THR A 170 10.37 0.02 8.80
C THR A 170 9.53 -1.23 9.07
N ILE A 171 8.26 -1.07 9.44
CA ILE A 171 7.34 -2.18 9.72
C ILE A 171 6.72 -2.67 8.40
N SER A 172 6.70 -4.00 8.23
CA SER A 172 6.03 -4.63 7.10
C SER A 172 4.50 -4.51 7.21
N ASN A 173 3.86 -4.26 6.07
CA ASN A 173 2.42 -4.40 5.91
C ASN A 173 2.19 -5.52 4.88
N ASP A 174 2.38 -6.77 5.34
CA ASP A 174 2.22 -7.96 4.51
C ASP A 174 0.75 -8.37 4.45
N ILE A 175 0.11 -8.15 3.31
CA ILE A 175 -1.30 -8.48 3.07
C ILE A 175 -1.35 -9.61 2.04
N CYS A 176 -1.93 -10.74 2.43
CA CYS A 176 -2.10 -11.89 1.56
C CYS A 176 -3.21 -11.64 0.53
N GLY A 177 -2.86 -11.67 -0.74
CA GLY A 177 -3.81 -11.52 -1.85
C GLY A 177 -4.19 -12.84 -2.53
N LYS A 178 -3.96 -14.00 -1.90
CA LYS A 178 -4.26 -15.31 -2.49
C LYS A 178 -5.73 -15.45 -2.87
N LYS A 179 -6.65 -14.99 -2.02
CA LYS A 179 -8.08 -15.03 -2.32
C LYS A 179 -8.41 -14.18 -3.55
N MET A 180 -7.88 -12.97 -3.66
CA MET A 180 -8.04 -12.16 -4.86
C MET A 180 -7.48 -12.88 -6.10
N ALA A 181 -6.29 -13.49 -5.99
CA ALA A 181 -5.64 -14.21 -7.09
C ALA A 181 -6.44 -15.44 -7.55
N SER A 182 -7.18 -16.11 -6.66
CA SER A 182 -8.09 -17.21 -7.01
C SER A 182 -9.37 -16.74 -7.71
N ILE A 183 -9.79 -15.49 -7.48
CA ILE A 183 -10.97 -14.89 -8.10
C ILE A 183 -10.64 -14.39 -9.52
N MET A 184 -9.51 -13.67 -9.63
CA MET A 184 -9.08 -13.11 -10.90
C MET A 184 -7.56 -12.92 -10.94
N LYS A 185 -6.98 -13.11 -12.12
CA LYS A 185 -5.58 -12.76 -12.35
C LYS A 185 -5.49 -11.25 -12.63
N PRO A 186 -4.70 -10.48 -11.84
CA PRO A 186 -4.47 -9.07 -12.11
C PRO A 186 -3.94 -8.85 -13.54
N LYS A 187 -4.54 -7.95 -14.28
CA LYS A 187 -4.15 -7.64 -15.66
C LYS A 187 -2.81 -6.90 -15.72
N TYR A 188 -2.58 -5.99 -14.80
CA TYR A 188 -1.39 -5.15 -14.76
C TYR A 188 -0.32 -5.70 -13.80
N GLY A 189 -0.71 -6.06 -12.59
CA GLY A 189 0.24 -6.40 -11.55
C GLY A 189 1.11 -5.20 -11.15
N LEU A 190 2.18 -5.46 -10.40
CA LEU A 190 3.06 -4.37 -9.91
C LEU A 190 3.82 -3.69 -11.06
N GLU A 191 4.38 -4.47 -11.98
CA GLU A 191 5.29 -3.94 -12.98
C GLU A 191 4.56 -3.16 -14.09
N LEU A 192 3.56 -3.77 -14.71
CA LEU A 192 2.78 -3.11 -15.75
C LEU A 192 1.97 -1.94 -15.18
N GLY A 193 1.47 -2.05 -13.93
CA GLY A 193 0.78 -0.95 -13.27
C GLY A 193 1.68 0.26 -13.00
N ILE A 194 2.93 0.05 -12.58
CA ILE A 194 3.90 1.14 -12.45
C ILE A 194 4.26 1.71 -13.82
N LYS A 195 4.44 0.87 -14.85
CA LYS A 195 4.75 1.31 -16.22
C LYS A 195 3.64 2.20 -16.75
N ASP A 196 2.40 1.73 -16.72
CA ASP A 196 1.21 2.44 -17.19
C ASP A 196 1.05 3.80 -16.46
N TRP A 197 1.23 3.80 -15.13
CA TRP A 197 1.18 5.03 -14.34
C TRP A 197 2.29 6.04 -14.68
N LEU A 198 3.53 5.58 -14.87
CA LEU A 198 4.64 6.47 -15.28
C LEU A 198 4.43 7.05 -16.68
N GLU A 199 3.84 6.29 -17.59
CA GLU A 199 3.49 6.75 -18.95
C GLU A 199 2.35 7.78 -18.92
N GLU A 200 1.31 7.54 -18.13
CA GLU A 200 0.17 8.47 -17.98
C GLU A 200 0.54 9.80 -17.30
N THR A 201 1.62 9.84 -16.52
CA THR A 201 2.00 11.03 -15.73
C THR A 201 3.19 11.79 -16.29
N ASP A 202 3.70 11.42 -17.46
CA ASP A 202 4.89 12.05 -18.09
C ASP A 202 6.12 12.14 -17.17
N TYR A 203 6.25 11.22 -16.22
CA TYR A 203 7.42 11.20 -15.33
C TYR A 203 8.75 11.01 -16.08
N LYS A 204 8.71 10.44 -17.31
CA LYS A 204 9.89 10.25 -18.15
C LYS A 204 10.43 11.58 -18.70
N THR A 205 9.57 12.57 -18.92
CA THR A 205 9.95 13.87 -19.48
C THR A 205 10.54 14.79 -18.41
N LYS A 206 10.09 14.70 -17.17
CA LYS A 206 10.55 15.55 -16.07
C LYS A 206 11.92 15.16 -15.50
N SER A 207 12.41 13.95 -15.74
CA SER A 207 13.74 13.50 -15.28
C SER A 207 14.89 13.94 -16.18
N LYS A 208 14.62 14.55 -17.35
CA LYS A 208 15.64 15.05 -18.30
C LYS A 208 15.90 16.56 -18.20
N VAL A 209 15.26 17.28 -17.29
CA VAL A 209 15.32 18.76 -17.20
C VAL A 209 16.09 19.25 -15.98
N TYR A 210 16.95 18.41 -15.34
CA TYR A 210 17.91 18.91 -14.32
C TYR A 210 19.25 18.19 -14.44
#